data_56f0a02c600eb1d1173840d836bf9d66
#
_entry.id   56f0a02c600eb1d1173840d836bf9d66
#
_cell.length_a   1.000
_cell.length_b   1.000
_cell.length_c   1.000
_cell.angle_alpha   90.00
_cell.angle_beta   90.00
_cell.angle_gamma   90.00
#
_symmetry.space_group_name_H-M   'P 1'
#
loop_
_entity.id
_entity.type
_entity.pdbx_description
1 polymer ?
#
loop_
_entity_poly.entity_id
_entity_poly.type
_entity_poly.pdbx_seq_one_letter_code
_entity_poly.pdbx_strand_id
1 'polypeptide(L)'
;MEALEGGRKNAIYRKGERVSRPASHWTMTVHQLLQHLHSHGFTACPKAIAIEGGKELLTFVEGETYNYPLEGEIASLTALKSAAKLLRRFHDASESFLKKNTQDVHHWMLPARSPQEVICHGDFMPYNVALEDDVVVGVFDFDTAHPAPRIWDIAFSVYGWAPFKTDENDKMGTLEEQIRRAKIFCDAYGCSRLEREELVEMMTLRLTALVDHMRAMAASGDAQFQANLEEGHHRAYLQDIEYINKHQQAITLGVLGEIKF
;
A
#
# COMPACT_ATOMS: atom_id res chain seq x y z
N MET A 1 -28.57 -0.58 -0.99
CA MET A 1 -27.31 -0.12 -0.42
C MET A 1 -26.66 -1.37 0.14
N GLU A 2 -25.53 -1.72 -0.37
CA GLU A 2 -24.78 -2.93 -0.02
C GLU A 2 -23.64 -2.54 0.93
N ALA A 3 -23.48 -3.27 2.04
CA ALA A 3 -22.33 -3.10 2.91
C ALA A 3 -21.14 -3.80 2.26
N LEU A 4 -20.00 -3.10 2.14
CA LEU A 4 -18.76 -3.70 1.70
C LEU A 4 -18.00 -4.23 2.94
N GLU A 5 -17.43 -5.42 2.79
CA GLU A 5 -16.57 -5.99 3.80
C GLU A 5 -15.22 -5.24 3.83
N GLY A 6 -14.67 -5.07 5.01
CA GLY A 6 -13.40 -4.38 5.25
C GLY A 6 -13.56 -2.94 5.72
N GLY A 7 -12.43 -2.32 6.00
CA GLY A 7 -12.34 -0.97 6.54
C GLY A 7 -12.68 -0.86 8.02
N ARG A 8 -12.38 0.32 8.58
CA ARG A 8 -12.65 0.61 9.98
C ARG A 8 -14.16 0.73 10.22
N LYS A 9 -14.69 -0.03 11.18
CA LYS A 9 -16.07 0.07 11.70
C LYS A 9 -17.20 -0.45 10.80
N ASN A 10 -16.95 -1.31 9.79
CA ASN A 10 -18.00 -1.85 8.91
C ASN A 10 -19.00 -0.78 8.41
N ALA A 11 -18.53 0.41 8.10
CA ALA A 11 -19.36 1.57 7.75
C ALA A 11 -19.19 2.00 6.29
N ILE A 12 -18.72 1.10 5.43
CA ILE A 12 -18.53 1.34 4.01
C ILE A 12 -19.72 0.76 3.26
N TYR A 13 -20.37 1.60 2.46
CA TYR A 13 -21.56 1.22 1.72
C TYR A 13 -21.40 1.54 0.23
N ARG A 14 -21.76 0.57 -0.62
CA ARG A 14 -21.87 0.76 -2.08
C ARG A 14 -23.32 1.00 -2.48
N LYS A 15 -23.53 1.95 -3.40
CA LYS A 15 -24.80 2.16 -4.11
C LYS A 15 -24.50 2.45 -5.59
N GLY A 16 -24.67 1.43 -6.44
CA GLY A 16 -24.24 1.50 -7.83
C GLY A 16 -22.74 1.75 -7.93
N GLU A 17 -22.36 2.77 -8.68
CA GLU A 17 -20.95 3.15 -8.89
C GLU A 17 -20.36 4.05 -7.77
N ARG A 18 -21.05 4.19 -6.64
CA ARG A 18 -20.66 5.09 -5.56
C ARG A 18 -20.39 4.35 -4.27
N VAL A 19 -19.34 4.77 -3.57
CA VAL A 19 -18.98 4.32 -2.23
C VAL A 19 -19.13 5.48 -1.26
N SER A 20 -19.78 5.22 -0.12
CA SER A 20 -19.90 6.15 0.99
C SER A 20 -19.26 5.56 2.24
N ARG A 21 -18.38 6.32 2.91
CA ARG A 21 -17.74 5.94 4.16
C ARG A 21 -17.56 7.16 5.09
N PRO A 22 -17.29 6.98 6.39
CA PRO A 22 -17.05 8.09 7.29
C PRO A 22 -15.87 8.95 6.83
N ALA A 23 -16.02 10.28 6.89
CA ALA A 23 -14.94 11.21 6.65
C ALA A 23 -14.07 11.38 7.91
N SER A 24 -12.80 11.68 7.71
CA SER A 24 -11.79 11.93 8.74
C SER A 24 -11.04 13.25 8.46
N HIS A 25 -10.14 13.66 9.34
CA HIS A 25 -9.43 14.93 9.19
C HIS A 25 -8.50 14.97 7.94
N TRP A 26 -8.09 13.82 7.42
CA TRP A 26 -7.29 13.71 6.20
C TRP A 26 -8.12 13.66 4.91
N THR A 27 -9.42 13.41 4.98
CA THR A 27 -10.27 13.15 3.82
C THR A 27 -10.22 14.28 2.77
N MET A 28 -10.23 15.55 3.20
CA MET A 28 -10.13 16.67 2.27
C MET A 28 -8.82 16.65 1.47
N THR A 29 -7.70 16.36 2.12
CA THR A 29 -6.39 16.25 1.47
C THR A 29 -6.36 15.09 0.47
N VAL A 30 -6.92 13.94 0.85
CA VAL A 30 -7.04 12.78 -0.05
C VAL A 30 -7.94 13.12 -1.25
N HIS A 31 -9.05 13.82 -1.05
CA HIS A 31 -9.90 14.29 -2.17
C HIS A 31 -9.15 15.20 -3.14
N GLN A 32 -8.34 16.14 -2.63
CA GLN A 32 -7.48 16.99 -3.46
C GLN A 32 -6.44 16.16 -4.24
N LEU A 33 -5.82 15.16 -3.61
CA LEU A 33 -4.92 14.23 -4.27
C LEU A 33 -5.63 13.47 -5.40
N LEU A 34 -6.78 12.86 -5.13
CA LEU A 34 -7.54 12.10 -6.12
C LEU A 34 -7.97 12.97 -7.32
N GLN A 35 -8.43 14.21 -7.08
CA GLN A 35 -8.74 15.17 -8.14
C GLN A 35 -7.50 15.51 -8.97
N HIS A 36 -6.35 15.71 -8.32
CA HIS A 36 -5.09 15.96 -8.99
C HIS A 36 -4.69 14.79 -9.88
N LEU A 37 -4.72 13.56 -9.36
CA LEU A 37 -4.39 12.33 -10.09
C LEU A 37 -5.24 12.20 -11.36
N HIS A 38 -6.57 12.35 -11.25
CA HIS A 38 -7.48 12.32 -12.39
C HIS A 38 -7.15 13.41 -13.42
N SER A 39 -6.84 14.63 -12.98
CA SER A 39 -6.49 15.74 -13.87
C SER A 39 -5.16 15.55 -14.59
N HIS A 40 -4.30 14.63 -14.08
CA HIS A 40 -2.99 14.27 -14.68
C HIS A 40 -3.00 12.89 -15.35
N GLY A 41 -4.19 12.35 -15.66
CA GLY A 41 -4.34 11.13 -16.46
C GLY A 41 -4.18 9.82 -15.67
N PHE A 42 -4.05 9.87 -14.35
CA PHE A 42 -4.10 8.68 -13.51
C PHE A 42 -5.55 8.45 -13.04
N THR A 43 -6.29 7.62 -13.78
CA THR A 43 -7.72 7.34 -13.54
C THR A 43 -7.98 5.99 -12.88
N ALA A 44 -6.94 5.22 -12.61
CA ALA A 44 -7.00 3.91 -11.95
C ALA A 44 -7.15 4.03 -10.42
N CYS A 45 -7.93 5.00 -9.96
CA CYS A 45 -8.22 5.26 -8.54
C CYS A 45 -9.63 5.85 -8.41
N PRO A 46 -10.22 5.87 -7.20
CA PRO A 46 -11.51 6.49 -6.98
C PRO A 46 -11.51 7.95 -7.42
N LYS A 47 -12.66 8.42 -7.91
CA LYS A 47 -12.90 9.86 -8.12
C LYS A 47 -13.58 10.43 -6.89
N ALA A 48 -13.04 11.49 -6.33
CA ALA A 48 -13.65 12.23 -5.24
C ALA A 48 -14.92 12.95 -5.74
N ILE A 49 -16.05 12.73 -5.06
CA ILE A 49 -17.35 13.30 -5.45
C ILE A 49 -17.76 14.41 -4.48
N ALA A 50 -17.86 14.10 -3.18
CA ALA A 50 -18.30 15.04 -2.15
C ALA A 50 -17.86 14.63 -0.74
N ILE A 51 -17.89 15.60 0.18
CA ILE A 51 -17.81 15.36 1.63
C ILE A 51 -19.04 16.05 2.23
N GLU A 52 -20.00 15.27 2.75
CA GLU A 52 -21.28 15.76 3.25
C GLU A 52 -21.73 14.96 4.48
N GLY A 53 -22.26 15.64 5.48
CA GLY A 53 -22.83 15.00 6.67
C GLY A 53 -21.84 14.10 7.43
N GLY A 54 -20.55 14.43 7.44
CA GLY A 54 -19.51 13.63 8.09
C GLY A 54 -19.14 12.36 7.32
N LYS A 55 -19.52 12.26 6.06
CA LYS A 55 -19.21 11.16 5.15
C LYS A 55 -18.50 11.68 3.90
N GLU A 56 -17.62 10.87 3.33
CA GLU A 56 -17.12 11.07 1.98
C GLU A 56 -17.86 10.18 0.99
N LEU A 57 -17.95 10.67 -0.23
CA LEU A 57 -18.53 9.99 -1.37
C LEU A 57 -17.48 9.90 -2.47
N LEU A 58 -17.20 8.68 -2.91
CA LEU A 58 -16.22 8.34 -3.94
C LEU A 58 -16.87 7.52 -5.04
N THR A 59 -16.25 7.43 -6.23
CA THR A 59 -16.62 6.37 -7.17
C THR A 59 -16.09 5.03 -6.70
N PHE A 60 -16.82 3.96 -7.06
CA PHE A 60 -16.33 2.60 -6.88
C PHE A 60 -15.24 2.31 -7.92
N VAL A 61 -14.22 1.55 -7.56
CA VAL A 61 -13.21 1.01 -8.48
C VAL A 61 -13.65 -0.39 -8.86
N GLU A 62 -14.06 -0.57 -10.09
CA GLU A 62 -14.56 -1.86 -10.58
C GLU A 62 -13.40 -2.87 -10.73
N GLY A 63 -13.72 -4.15 -10.55
CA GLY A 63 -12.81 -5.28 -10.60
C GLY A 63 -12.94 -6.18 -9.39
N GLU A 64 -12.32 -7.35 -9.47
CA GLU A 64 -12.30 -8.31 -8.37
C GLU A 64 -11.27 -7.90 -7.30
N THR A 65 -11.59 -8.17 -6.05
CA THR A 65 -10.73 -7.88 -4.90
C THR A 65 -10.37 -9.17 -4.17
N TYR A 66 -9.16 -9.22 -3.65
CA TYR A 66 -8.60 -10.41 -3.01
C TYR A 66 -8.06 -10.07 -1.62
N ASN A 67 -7.83 -11.09 -0.83
CA ASN A 67 -7.16 -10.99 0.46
C ASN A 67 -6.12 -12.11 0.58
N TYR A 68 -5.36 -12.13 1.66
CA TYR A 68 -4.49 -13.27 1.97
C TYR A 68 -5.34 -14.50 2.37
N PRO A 69 -4.86 -15.72 2.03
CA PRO A 69 -3.65 -16.03 1.27
C PRO A 69 -3.75 -15.58 -0.20
N LEU A 70 -2.61 -15.26 -0.83
CA LEU A 70 -2.58 -14.92 -2.26
C LEU A 70 -2.73 -16.19 -3.09
N GLU A 71 -3.91 -16.39 -3.67
CA GLU A 71 -4.25 -17.53 -4.50
C GLU A 71 -4.95 -17.08 -5.79
N GLY A 72 -4.93 -17.91 -6.83
CA GLY A 72 -5.58 -17.61 -8.11
C GLY A 72 -4.90 -16.46 -8.85
N GLU A 73 -5.71 -15.57 -9.40
CA GLU A 73 -5.28 -14.49 -10.31
C GLU A 73 -4.36 -13.47 -9.63
N ILE A 74 -4.66 -13.08 -8.39
CA ILE A 74 -3.83 -12.14 -7.60
C ILE A 74 -2.41 -12.68 -7.35
N ALA A 75 -2.22 -14.01 -7.30
CA ALA A 75 -0.93 -14.66 -7.11
C ALA A 75 -0.07 -14.68 -8.38
N SER A 76 -0.66 -14.40 -9.54
CA SER A 76 0.00 -14.50 -10.84
C SER A 76 1.18 -13.51 -10.97
N LEU A 77 2.11 -13.82 -11.87
CA LEU A 77 3.18 -12.87 -12.21
C LEU A 77 2.67 -11.71 -13.06
N THR A 78 1.54 -11.84 -13.71
CA THR A 78 0.88 -10.76 -14.45
C THR A 78 0.32 -9.74 -13.47
N ALA A 79 -0.42 -10.18 -12.44
CA ALA A 79 -0.91 -9.31 -11.37
C ALA A 79 0.25 -8.58 -10.67
N LEU A 80 1.31 -9.29 -10.31
CA LEU A 80 2.50 -8.71 -9.69
C LEU A 80 3.13 -7.60 -10.55
N LYS A 81 3.32 -7.85 -11.85
CA LYS A 81 3.92 -6.88 -12.78
C LYS A 81 3.00 -5.69 -13.05
N SER A 82 1.70 -5.92 -13.19
CA SER A 82 0.73 -4.84 -13.42
C SER A 82 0.58 -3.96 -12.19
N ALA A 83 0.59 -4.53 -10.97
CA ALA A 83 0.63 -3.80 -9.72
C ALA A 83 1.86 -2.88 -9.63
N ALA A 84 3.05 -3.40 -9.88
CA ALA A 84 4.28 -2.62 -9.85
C ALA A 84 4.25 -1.44 -10.85
N LYS A 85 3.76 -1.69 -12.08
CA LYS A 85 3.58 -0.63 -13.09
C LYS A 85 2.53 0.40 -12.68
N LEU A 86 1.44 -0.04 -12.03
CA LEU A 86 0.41 0.86 -11.53
C LEU A 86 0.95 1.76 -10.43
N LEU A 87 1.68 1.21 -9.47
CA LEU A 87 2.35 1.98 -8.42
C LEU A 87 3.32 3.00 -9.00
N ARG A 88 4.10 2.63 -10.02
CA ARG A 88 5.01 3.57 -10.70
C ARG A 88 4.25 4.73 -11.33
N ARG A 89 3.17 4.45 -12.05
CA ARG A 89 2.33 5.49 -12.67
C ARG A 89 1.68 6.41 -11.63
N PHE A 90 1.24 5.85 -10.50
CA PHE A 90 0.70 6.62 -9.39
C PHE A 90 1.75 7.58 -8.82
N HIS A 91 2.96 7.08 -8.52
CA HIS A 91 4.05 7.91 -8.02
C HIS A 91 4.40 9.06 -9.00
N ASP A 92 4.54 8.75 -10.29
CA ASP A 92 4.87 9.75 -11.29
C ASP A 92 3.77 10.83 -11.41
N ALA A 93 2.49 10.44 -11.34
CA ALA A 93 1.38 11.39 -11.36
C ALA A 93 1.30 12.23 -10.07
N SER A 94 1.72 11.70 -8.92
CA SER A 94 1.65 12.37 -7.62
C SER A 94 2.80 13.37 -7.38
N GLU A 95 3.93 13.24 -8.09
CA GLU A 95 5.09 14.12 -7.93
C GLU A 95 4.73 15.60 -8.12
N SER A 96 3.90 15.89 -9.11
CA SER A 96 3.48 17.28 -9.40
C SER A 96 2.51 17.85 -8.35
N PHE A 97 1.84 16.99 -7.55
CA PHE A 97 1.02 17.43 -6.43
C PHE A 97 1.85 18.10 -5.35
N LEU A 98 3.00 17.53 -5.00
CA LEU A 98 3.93 18.13 -4.03
C LEU A 98 4.46 19.49 -4.49
N LYS A 99 4.78 19.64 -5.77
CA LYS A 99 5.36 20.87 -6.33
C LYS A 99 4.36 22.03 -6.40
N LYS A 100 3.07 21.74 -6.60
CA LYS A 100 2.02 22.76 -6.75
C LYS A 100 1.47 23.28 -5.41
N ASN A 101 1.50 22.47 -4.38
CA ASN A 101 0.75 22.72 -3.14
C ASN A 101 1.65 23.09 -1.95
N THR A 102 2.75 23.81 -2.18
CA THR A 102 3.70 24.21 -1.11
C THR A 102 3.11 25.20 -0.09
N GLN A 103 1.95 25.81 -0.35
CA GLN A 103 1.30 26.77 0.56
C GLN A 103 0.05 26.21 1.24
N ASP A 104 -0.48 25.06 0.78
CA ASP A 104 -1.66 24.45 1.37
C ASP A 104 -1.30 23.61 2.59
N VAL A 105 -2.06 23.79 3.65
CA VAL A 105 -1.94 22.93 4.84
C VAL A 105 -2.60 21.60 4.54
N HIS A 106 -1.80 20.60 4.21
CA HIS A 106 -2.29 19.25 4.02
C HIS A 106 -2.31 18.49 5.34
N HIS A 107 -3.44 17.87 5.63
CA HIS A 107 -3.61 16.99 6.79
C HIS A 107 -3.59 15.54 6.31
N TRP A 108 -2.50 14.86 6.54
CA TRP A 108 -2.35 13.43 6.26
C TRP A 108 -2.60 12.61 7.52
N MET A 109 -3.06 11.37 7.34
CA MET A 109 -3.18 10.42 8.45
C MET A 109 -1.80 10.05 9.03
N LEU A 110 -0.84 9.84 8.15
CA LEU A 110 0.53 9.49 8.51
C LEU A 110 1.48 10.70 8.32
N PRO A 111 2.53 10.82 9.14
CA PRO A 111 3.48 11.90 9.01
C PRO A 111 4.29 11.79 7.71
N ALA A 112 4.56 12.94 7.10
CA ALA A 112 5.47 13.02 5.96
C ALA A 112 6.89 12.54 6.32
N ARG A 113 7.60 11.98 5.34
CA ARG A 113 8.99 11.51 5.48
C ARG A 113 9.89 12.17 4.46
N SER A 114 11.11 12.44 4.86
CA SER A 114 12.12 13.05 3.98
C SER A 114 13.03 11.99 3.35
N PRO A 115 13.44 12.18 2.07
CA PRO A 115 13.00 13.23 1.16
C PRO A 115 11.56 13.03 0.69
N GLN A 116 10.80 14.12 0.49
CA GLN A 116 9.45 14.04 -0.08
C GLN A 116 9.55 14.04 -1.60
N GLU A 117 9.54 12.85 -2.20
CA GLU A 117 9.68 12.69 -3.64
C GLU A 117 8.32 12.59 -4.33
N VAL A 118 7.39 11.86 -3.70
CA VAL A 118 6.05 11.56 -4.20
C VAL A 118 5.04 11.57 -3.05
N ILE A 119 3.75 11.44 -3.38
CA ILE A 119 2.79 10.94 -2.41
C ILE A 119 2.82 9.42 -2.49
N CYS A 120 3.23 8.77 -1.40
CA CYS A 120 3.09 7.33 -1.24
C CYS A 120 1.63 6.96 -0.98
N HIS A 121 1.19 5.80 -1.45
CA HIS A 121 -0.11 5.22 -1.07
C HIS A 121 -0.12 4.83 0.41
N GLY A 122 1.02 4.31 0.87
CA GLY A 122 1.24 3.90 2.26
C GLY A 122 0.68 2.52 2.60
N ASP A 123 -0.23 1.97 1.76
CA ASP A 123 -0.80 0.64 1.91
C ASP A 123 -1.15 0.03 0.53
N PHE A 124 -0.19 0.08 -0.43
CA PHE A 124 -0.36 -0.51 -1.77
C PHE A 124 -0.19 -2.04 -1.72
N MET A 125 -1.17 -2.68 -1.09
CA MET A 125 -1.20 -4.12 -0.83
C MET A 125 -2.14 -4.84 -1.79
N PRO A 126 -2.00 -6.17 -1.94
CA PRO A 126 -2.90 -6.97 -2.78
C PRO A 126 -4.39 -6.82 -2.46
N TYR A 127 -4.74 -6.51 -1.21
CA TYR A 127 -6.13 -6.33 -0.78
C TYR A 127 -6.70 -4.92 -1.05
N ASN A 128 -5.88 -3.96 -1.52
CA ASN A 128 -6.29 -2.59 -1.85
C ASN A 128 -6.25 -2.32 -3.36
N VAL A 129 -6.31 -3.35 -4.17
CA VAL A 129 -6.35 -3.25 -5.63
C VAL A 129 -7.54 -4.00 -6.22
N ALA A 130 -7.94 -3.59 -7.42
CA ALA A 130 -8.96 -4.26 -8.22
C ALA A 130 -8.32 -4.90 -9.45
N LEU A 131 -8.74 -6.13 -9.78
CA LEU A 131 -8.28 -6.90 -10.92
C LEU A 131 -9.40 -7.06 -11.96
N GLU A 132 -8.99 -7.05 -13.22
CA GLU A 132 -9.75 -7.64 -14.34
C GLU A 132 -8.90 -8.77 -14.89
N ASP A 133 -9.44 -9.99 -14.84
CA ASP A 133 -8.67 -11.21 -15.03
C ASP A 133 -7.45 -11.21 -14.10
N ASP A 134 -6.25 -11.41 -14.61
CA ASP A 134 -5.01 -11.39 -13.83
C ASP A 134 -4.25 -10.04 -13.91
N VAL A 135 -4.91 -8.94 -14.31
CA VAL A 135 -4.31 -7.60 -14.44
C VAL A 135 -4.86 -6.67 -13.37
N VAL A 136 -3.98 -6.05 -12.61
CA VAL A 136 -4.37 -4.97 -11.69
C VAL A 136 -4.75 -3.72 -12.48
N VAL A 137 -6.02 -3.32 -12.39
CA VAL A 137 -6.60 -2.20 -13.14
C VAL A 137 -6.87 -0.97 -12.29
N GLY A 138 -6.94 -1.13 -10.96
CA GLY A 138 -7.21 -0.01 -10.06
C GLY A 138 -6.66 -0.21 -8.65
N VAL A 139 -6.56 0.90 -7.92
CA VAL A 139 -6.14 0.95 -6.52
C VAL A 139 -7.11 1.83 -5.72
N PHE A 140 -7.38 1.47 -4.47
CA PHE A 140 -8.29 2.19 -3.58
C PHE A 140 -7.75 2.25 -2.15
N ASP A 141 -8.49 2.89 -1.24
CA ASP A 141 -8.12 3.12 0.17
C ASP A 141 -6.87 3.97 0.39
N PHE A 142 -6.99 5.26 0.00
CA PHE A 142 -5.91 6.25 0.10
C PHE A 142 -5.77 6.90 1.49
N ASP A 143 -6.35 6.33 2.55
CA ASP A 143 -6.31 6.93 3.89
C ASP A 143 -4.89 7.11 4.42
N THR A 144 -4.02 6.16 4.14
CA THR A 144 -2.62 6.16 4.57
C THR A 144 -1.69 6.93 3.62
N ALA A 145 -2.23 7.59 2.60
CA ALA A 145 -1.41 8.37 1.68
C ALA A 145 -0.66 9.49 2.42
N HIS A 146 0.60 9.70 2.07
CA HIS A 146 1.43 10.75 2.67
C HIS A 146 2.69 11.03 1.83
N PRO A 147 3.29 12.23 1.93
CA PRO A 147 4.57 12.54 1.29
C PRO A 147 5.71 11.69 1.83
N ALA A 148 6.47 11.03 0.95
CA ALA A 148 7.63 10.23 1.35
C ALA A 148 8.55 9.94 0.14
N PRO A 149 9.74 9.32 0.34
CA PRO A 149 10.53 8.80 -0.76
C PRO A 149 9.86 7.58 -1.40
N ARG A 150 10.07 7.41 -2.71
CA ARG A 150 9.49 6.29 -3.48
C ARG A 150 9.79 4.93 -2.85
N ILE A 151 11.00 4.75 -2.37
CA ILE A 151 11.44 3.48 -1.76
C ILE A 151 10.64 3.11 -0.51
N TRP A 152 10.05 4.08 0.20
CA TRP A 152 9.20 3.84 1.36
C TRP A 152 7.94 3.04 1.01
N ASP A 153 7.31 3.38 -0.12
CA ASP A 153 6.11 2.70 -0.60
C ASP A 153 6.45 1.41 -1.35
N ILE A 154 7.53 1.43 -2.16
CA ILE A 154 8.05 0.24 -2.85
C ILE A 154 8.36 -0.87 -1.86
N ALA A 155 9.04 -0.56 -0.76
CA ALA A 155 9.44 -1.53 0.25
C ALA A 155 8.23 -2.22 0.90
N PHE A 156 7.19 -1.46 1.25
CA PHE A 156 5.97 -2.03 1.82
C PHE A 156 5.18 -2.83 0.79
N SER A 157 5.11 -2.33 -0.45
CA SER A 157 4.49 -3.07 -1.55
C SER A 157 5.20 -4.39 -1.83
N VAL A 158 6.54 -4.39 -1.92
CA VAL A 158 7.33 -5.62 -2.11
C VAL A 158 7.09 -6.61 -0.97
N TYR A 159 7.06 -6.15 0.29
CA TYR A 159 6.75 -7.00 1.44
C TYR A 159 5.40 -7.71 1.27
N GLY A 160 4.37 -7.04 0.75
CA GLY A 160 3.04 -7.63 0.56
C GLY A 160 2.91 -8.46 -0.73
N TRP A 161 3.47 -7.99 -1.86
CA TRP A 161 3.35 -8.64 -3.17
C TRP A 161 4.32 -9.79 -3.40
N ALA A 162 5.43 -9.83 -2.67
CA ALA A 162 6.37 -10.95 -2.60
C ALA A 162 6.40 -11.51 -1.17
N PRO A 163 5.27 -12.00 -0.63
CA PRO A 163 4.98 -12.08 0.80
C PRO A 163 6.14 -12.57 1.66
N PHE A 164 7.00 -11.65 2.12
CA PHE A 164 8.07 -11.91 3.09
C PHE A 164 7.48 -12.07 4.49
N LYS A 165 6.52 -12.97 4.60
CA LYS A 165 5.73 -13.22 5.80
C LYS A 165 6.06 -14.57 6.39
N THR A 166 5.95 -14.66 7.71
CA THR A 166 6.20 -15.90 8.47
C THR A 166 4.93 -16.63 8.86
N ASP A 167 3.78 -15.95 8.86
CA ASP A 167 2.48 -16.56 9.10
C ASP A 167 2.11 -17.57 8.01
N GLU A 168 1.64 -18.76 8.39
CA GLU A 168 1.36 -19.87 7.47
C GLU A 168 0.26 -19.57 6.46
N ASN A 169 -0.72 -18.70 6.80
CA ASN A 169 -1.79 -18.31 5.88
C ASN A 169 -1.31 -17.21 4.91
N ASP A 170 -0.43 -16.34 5.39
CA ASP A 170 -0.06 -15.14 4.64
C ASP A 170 1.20 -15.33 3.79
N LYS A 171 2.06 -16.30 4.15
CA LYS A 171 3.29 -16.59 3.41
C LYS A 171 2.98 -17.18 2.03
N MET A 172 3.87 -16.93 1.08
CA MET A 172 3.79 -17.51 -0.26
C MET A 172 5.14 -18.04 -0.70
N GLY A 173 5.18 -19.35 -0.94
CA GLY A 173 6.36 -20.02 -1.48
C GLY A 173 7.59 -20.04 -0.56
N THR A 174 8.72 -20.39 -1.16
CA THR A 174 10.05 -20.40 -0.51
C THR A 174 10.68 -19.02 -0.52
N LEU A 175 11.76 -18.84 0.26
CA LEU A 175 12.56 -17.61 0.22
C LEU A 175 13.04 -17.27 -1.22
N GLU A 176 13.43 -18.28 -1.99
CA GLU A 176 13.86 -18.08 -3.38
C GLU A 176 12.73 -17.54 -4.27
N GLU A 177 11.53 -18.07 -4.09
CA GLU A 177 10.33 -17.59 -4.81
C GLU A 177 9.95 -16.17 -4.39
N GLN A 178 10.04 -15.86 -3.10
CA GLN A 178 9.82 -14.50 -2.58
C GLN A 178 10.84 -13.52 -3.19
N ILE A 179 12.12 -13.87 -3.20
CA ILE A 179 13.18 -13.05 -3.81
C ILE A 179 12.93 -12.87 -5.32
N ARG A 180 12.56 -13.95 -6.02
CA ARG A 180 12.22 -13.87 -7.45
C ARG A 180 11.04 -12.93 -7.70
N ARG A 181 9.98 -12.99 -6.89
CA ARG A 181 8.84 -12.08 -6.97
C ARG A 181 9.24 -10.64 -6.68
N ALA A 182 10.04 -10.40 -5.63
CA ALA A 182 10.57 -9.08 -5.29
C ALA A 182 11.38 -8.48 -6.45
N LYS A 183 12.26 -9.28 -7.06
CA LYS A 183 13.02 -8.85 -8.25
C LYS A 183 12.10 -8.47 -9.40
N ILE A 184 11.10 -9.31 -9.71
CA ILE A 184 10.14 -9.05 -10.80
C ILE A 184 9.35 -7.76 -10.52
N PHE A 185 8.93 -7.52 -9.27
CA PHE A 185 8.26 -6.28 -8.89
C PHE A 185 9.16 -5.06 -9.13
N CYS A 186 10.41 -5.11 -8.64
CA CYS A 186 11.38 -4.04 -8.82
C CYS A 186 11.71 -3.79 -10.30
N ASP A 187 11.84 -4.85 -11.12
CA ASP A 187 12.05 -4.75 -12.55
C ASP A 187 10.86 -4.07 -13.24
N ALA A 188 9.63 -4.47 -12.91
CA ALA A 188 8.41 -3.94 -13.49
C ALA A 188 8.10 -2.49 -13.06
N TYR A 189 8.44 -2.12 -11.83
CA TYR A 189 8.37 -0.75 -11.33
C TYR A 189 9.44 0.14 -11.98
N GLY A 190 10.61 -0.42 -12.31
CA GLY A 190 11.78 0.29 -12.79
C GLY A 190 12.65 0.86 -11.67
N CYS A 191 12.83 0.08 -10.59
CA CYS A 191 13.72 0.46 -9.48
C CYS A 191 15.16 0.64 -9.96
N SER A 192 15.77 1.73 -9.53
CA SER A 192 17.21 1.97 -9.67
C SER A 192 18.04 0.95 -8.85
N ARG A 193 19.34 0.89 -9.13
CA ARG A 193 20.27 0.07 -8.35
C ARG A 193 20.25 0.47 -6.86
N LEU A 194 20.28 1.77 -6.57
CA LEU A 194 20.27 2.29 -5.20
C LEU A 194 18.99 1.87 -4.45
N GLU A 195 17.81 2.02 -5.06
CA GLU A 195 16.55 1.59 -4.45
C GLU A 195 16.54 0.08 -4.15
N ARG A 196 17.19 -0.75 -4.98
CA ARG A 196 17.32 -2.18 -4.72
C ARG A 196 18.30 -2.50 -3.58
N GLU A 197 19.38 -1.75 -3.45
CA GLU A 197 20.36 -1.87 -2.36
C GLU A 197 19.74 -1.48 -1.01
N GLU A 198 18.87 -0.47 -0.99
CA GLU A 198 18.20 0.03 0.21
C GLU A 198 16.90 -0.74 0.56
N LEU A 199 16.39 -1.58 -0.34
CA LEU A 199 15.06 -2.19 -0.23
C LEU A 199 14.84 -2.93 1.10
N VAL A 200 15.80 -3.76 1.51
CA VAL A 200 15.64 -4.61 2.72
C VAL A 200 15.63 -3.78 3.99
N GLU A 201 16.54 -2.80 4.10
CA GLU A 201 16.56 -1.86 5.22
C GLU A 201 15.25 -1.09 5.29
N MET A 202 14.77 -0.61 4.14
CA MET A 202 13.52 0.15 4.08
C MET A 202 12.29 -0.70 4.41
N MET A 203 12.25 -2.00 4.04
CA MET A 203 11.19 -2.92 4.46
C MET A 203 11.11 -3.01 5.98
N THR A 204 12.24 -3.23 6.64
CA THR A 204 12.29 -3.35 8.11
C THR A 204 11.94 -2.06 8.82
N LEU A 205 12.41 -0.91 8.32
CA LEU A 205 12.05 0.40 8.83
C LEU A 205 10.53 0.68 8.66
N ARG A 206 9.96 0.29 7.52
CA ARG A 206 8.53 0.48 7.25
C ARG A 206 7.65 -0.37 8.16
N LEU A 207 8.02 -1.64 8.39
CA LEU A 207 7.31 -2.53 9.31
C LEU A 207 7.46 -2.07 10.77
N THR A 208 8.65 -1.61 11.17
CA THR A 208 8.86 -1.01 12.50
C THR A 208 7.95 0.19 12.71
N ALA A 209 7.89 1.10 11.74
CA ALA A 209 7.01 2.26 11.81
C ALA A 209 5.51 1.88 11.89
N LEU A 210 5.11 0.77 11.24
CA LEU A 210 3.74 0.24 11.36
C LEU A 210 3.46 -0.24 12.78
N VAL A 211 4.36 -1.04 13.37
CA VAL A 211 4.22 -1.53 14.75
C VAL A 211 4.17 -0.38 15.75
N ASP A 212 5.03 0.62 15.58
CA ASP A 212 5.05 1.81 16.45
C ASP A 212 3.76 2.62 16.32
N HIS A 213 3.24 2.78 15.10
CA HIS A 213 1.95 3.42 14.88
C HIS A 213 0.80 2.65 15.56
N MET A 214 0.75 1.31 15.41
CA MET A 214 -0.26 0.48 16.08
C MET A 214 -0.24 0.66 17.60
N ARG A 215 0.96 0.66 18.19
CA ARG A 215 1.14 0.86 19.64
C ARG A 215 0.73 2.26 20.09
N ALA A 216 1.10 3.30 19.34
CA ALA A 216 0.73 4.67 19.65
C ALA A 216 -0.78 4.89 19.58
N MET A 217 -1.45 4.36 18.55
CA MET A 217 -2.90 4.45 18.41
C MET A 217 -3.64 3.69 19.52
N ALA A 218 -3.20 2.48 19.85
CA ALA A 218 -3.75 1.73 20.98
C ALA A 218 -3.59 2.48 22.31
N ALA A 219 -2.42 3.07 22.55
CA ALA A 219 -2.15 3.87 23.75
C ALA A 219 -2.99 5.15 23.80
N SER A 220 -3.39 5.71 22.66
CA SER A 220 -4.30 6.86 22.58
C SER A 220 -5.78 6.51 22.76
N GLY A 221 -6.10 5.22 22.94
CA GLY A 221 -7.47 4.74 23.19
C GLY A 221 -8.25 4.28 21.95
N ASP A 222 -7.57 4.11 20.79
CA ASP A 222 -8.22 3.52 19.61
C ASP A 222 -8.53 2.03 19.85
N ALA A 223 -9.83 1.70 19.97
CA ALA A 223 -10.29 0.37 20.34
C ALA A 223 -9.92 -0.70 19.28
N GLN A 224 -9.84 -0.32 17.99
CA GLN A 224 -9.47 -1.27 16.95
C GLN A 224 -7.99 -1.65 17.05
N PHE A 225 -7.11 -0.66 17.28
CA PHE A 225 -5.69 -0.95 17.48
C PHE A 225 -5.42 -1.67 18.80
N GLN A 226 -6.21 -1.41 19.85
CA GLN A 226 -6.12 -2.20 21.09
C GLN A 226 -6.44 -3.67 20.81
N ALA A 227 -7.55 -3.98 20.12
CA ALA A 227 -7.92 -5.34 19.72
C ALA A 227 -6.82 -6.00 18.86
N ASN A 228 -6.29 -5.28 17.86
CA ASN A 228 -5.21 -5.79 17.01
C ASN A 228 -3.94 -6.14 17.79
N LEU A 229 -3.60 -5.37 18.85
CA LEU A 229 -2.48 -5.71 19.72
C LEU A 229 -2.76 -6.92 20.61
N GLU A 230 -3.98 -7.05 21.14
CA GLU A 230 -4.41 -8.20 21.93
C GLU A 230 -4.40 -9.49 21.10
N GLU A 231 -4.86 -9.42 19.87
CA GLU A 231 -4.82 -10.53 18.88
C GLU A 231 -3.40 -10.86 18.41
N GLY A 232 -2.42 -9.99 18.71
CA GLY A 232 -1.01 -10.23 18.41
C GLY A 232 -0.55 -9.86 17.01
N HIS A 233 -1.32 -9.11 16.23
CA HIS A 233 -0.95 -8.70 14.87
C HIS A 233 0.43 -8.03 14.80
N HIS A 234 0.79 -7.20 15.79
CA HIS A 234 2.11 -6.58 15.88
C HIS A 234 3.25 -7.59 16.03
N ARG A 235 2.99 -8.78 16.62
CA ARG A 235 4.01 -9.83 16.81
C ARG A 235 4.35 -10.49 15.48
N ALA A 236 3.36 -10.68 14.60
CA ALA A 236 3.60 -11.20 13.25
C ALA A 236 4.57 -10.28 12.48
N TYR A 237 4.33 -8.96 12.49
CA TYR A 237 5.26 -8.01 11.86
C TYR A 237 6.66 -8.03 12.47
N LEU A 238 6.80 -8.20 13.79
CA LEU A 238 8.11 -8.33 14.44
C LEU A 238 8.84 -9.61 14.00
N GLN A 239 8.13 -10.73 13.87
CA GLN A 239 8.69 -11.98 13.35
C GLN A 239 9.11 -11.84 11.89
N ASP A 240 8.32 -11.14 11.08
CA ASP A 240 8.66 -10.87 9.67
C ASP A 240 9.90 -9.98 9.55
N ILE A 241 10.07 -8.98 10.43
CA ILE A 241 11.29 -8.18 10.51
C ILE A 241 12.51 -9.06 10.82
N GLU A 242 12.41 -9.98 11.79
CA GLU A 242 13.49 -10.92 12.11
C GLU A 242 13.82 -11.83 10.93
N TYR A 243 12.79 -12.35 10.25
CA TYR A 243 12.95 -13.17 9.05
C TYR A 243 13.65 -12.41 7.93
N ILE A 244 13.21 -11.20 7.61
CA ILE A 244 13.79 -10.35 6.57
C ILE A 244 15.26 -10.03 6.90
N ASN A 245 15.56 -9.62 8.14
CA ASN A 245 16.92 -9.33 8.58
C ASN A 245 17.85 -10.55 8.49
N LYS A 246 17.37 -11.72 8.90
CA LYS A 246 18.12 -12.98 8.80
C LYS A 246 18.53 -13.30 7.36
N HIS A 247 17.71 -12.92 6.38
CA HIS A 247 17.90 -13.22 4.97
C HIS A 247 18.34 -12.00 4.14
N GLN A 248 18.71 -10.88 4.79
CA GLN A 248 19.03 -9.61 4.16
C GLN A 248 19.97 -9.74 2.97
N GLN A 249 21.11 -10.41 3.16
CA GLN A 249 22.11 -10.56 2.10
C GLN A 249 21.56 -11.31 0.88
N ALA A 250 20.85 -12.41 1.08
CA ALA A 250 20.27 -13.20 0.00
C ALA A 250 19.21 -12.41 -0.76
N ILE A 251 18.33 -11.67 -0.04
CA ILE A 251 17.30 -10.83 -0.64
C ILE A 251 17.96 -9.73 -1.48
N THR A 252 18.92 -8.99 -0.92
CA THR A 252 19.59 -7.89 -1.63
C THR A 252 20.28 -8.37 -2.89
N LEU A 253 21.11 -9.43 -2.80
CA LEU A 253 21.82 -9.99 -3.97
C LEU A 253 20.84 -10.53 -5.04
N GLY A 254 19.77 -11.17 -4.60
CA GLY A 254 18.75 -11.70 -5.52
C GLY A 254 17.97 -10.61 -6.24
N VAL A 255 17.55 -9.53 -5.54
CA VAL A 255 16.86 -8.38 -6.15
C VAL A 255 17.76 -7.59 -7.08
N LEU A 256 19.08 -7.53 -6.79
CA LEU A 256 20.09 -6.99 -7.70
C LEU A 256 20.36 -7.89 -8.91
N GLY A 257 19.98 -9.17 -8.86
CA GLY A 257 20.27 -10.14 -9.91
C GLY A 257 21.70 -10.66 -9.89
N GLU A 258 22.40 -10.52 -8.76
CA GLU A 258 23.79 -10.95 -8.56
C GLU A 258 23.89 -12.43 -8.17
N ILE A 259 22.78 -13.05 -7.79
CA ILE A 259 22.64 -14.51 -7.63
C ILE A 259 21.49 -15.02 -8.50
N LYS A 260 21.61 -16.27 -8.96
CA LYS A 260 20.55 -16.99 -9.69
C LYS A 260 20.01 -18.09 -8.78
N PHE A 261 18.69 -18.16 -8.72
CA PHE A 261 17.95 -19.23 -8.06
C PHE A 261 17.38 -20.19 -9.10
#